data_369188646dc9135662bd79f0538f1249
#
_entry.id   369188646dc9135662bd79f0538f1249
#
_cell.length_a   1.000
_cell.length_b   1.000
_cell.length_c   1.000
_cell.angle_alpha   90.00
_cell.angle_beta   90.00
_cell.angle_gamma   90.00
#
_symmetry.space_group_name_H-M   'P 1'
#
loop_
_entity.id
_entity.type
_entity.pdbx_description
1 polymer ?
#
loop_
_entity_poly.entity_id
_entity_poly.type
_entity_poly.pdbx_seq_one_letter_code
_entity_poly.pdbx_strand_id
1 'polypeptide(L)'
;EVKYYSIGGDYVIGEKVGNCPEIIRLKAAEENFPGETTLSVVTADTKFYSYAISYNAHPVESYVRVDGQAPAPHTLPVGKDRQMFLIFPAGITYVDYGSTNVEVEKAEGVDNILAVKATGEFTEDTNISAVVEGGKFYTFNLHYAPFPERFSFVIDKEKTQRVAILDERERSSEQKERIRQAISKRIPLDLGLKDKNAGMEFEVGNIFIDGDILLLRMT
;
A
#
# COMPACT_ATOMS: atom_id res chain seq x y z
N GLU A 1 -3.88 -10.15 -14.43
CA GLU A 1 -3.23 -11.47 -14.53
C GLU A 1 -2.06 -11.41 -15.51
N VAL A 2 -0.92 -12.01 -15.13
CA VAL A 2 0.25 -12.17 -16.00
C VAL A 2 0.05 -13.40 -16.88
N LYS A 3 -0.01 -13.19 -18.19
CA LYS A 3 -0.15 -14.26 -19.16
C LYS A 3 1.21 -14.88 -19.52
N TYR A 4 2.21 -14.03 -19.73
CA TYR A 4 3.55 -14.41 -20.10
C TYR A 4 4.58 -13.45 -19.51
N TYR A 5 5.75 -13.92 -19.17
CA TYR A 5 6.91 -13.09 -18.86
C TYR A 5 8.20 -13.71 -19.39
N SER A 6 9.19 -12.89 -19.62
CA SER A 6 10.54 -13.27 -20.06
C SER A 6 11.58 -12.39 -19.39
N ILE A 7 12.70 -12.98 -19.03
CA ILE A 7 13.87 -12.30 -18.45
C ILE A 7 15.01 -12.39 -19.44
N GLY A 8 15.71 -11.28 -19.69
CA GLY A 8 16.69 -11.14 -20.75
C GLY A 8 18.06 -11.78 -20.50
N GLY A 9 18.31 -12.42 -19.35
CA GLY A 9 19.58 -13.06 -19.02
C GLY A 9 19.49 -13.87 -17.72
N ASP A 10 20.62 -14.44 -17.31
CA ASP A 10 20.70 -15.38 -16.19
C ASP A 10 20.92 -14.69 -14.82
N TYR A 11 21.01 -13.36 -14.80
CA TYR A 11 21.29 -12.58 -13.58
C TYR A 11 20.12 -12.47 -12.62
N VAL A 12 18.90 -12.73 -13.11
CA VAL A 12 17.68 -12.61 -12.33
C VAL A 12 16.84 -13.86 -12.48
N ILE A 13 16.42 -14.40 -11.36
CA ILE A 13 15.47 -15.51 -11.29
C ILE A 13 14.09 -14.90 -11.11
N GLY A 14 13.14 -15.27 -11.97
CA GLY A 14 11.75 -14.87 -11.87
C GLY A 14 10.83 -16.07 -11.78
N GLU A 15 9.80 -15.96 -10.97
CA GLU A 15 8.75 -16.96 -10.87
C GLU A 15 7.37 -16.34 -10.72
N LYS A 16 6.35 -16.98 -11.30
CA LYS A 16 4.96 -16.65 -10.98
C LYS A 16 4.59 -17.23 -9.63
N VAL A 17 3.93 -16.44 -8.80
CA VAL A 17 3.44 -16.92 -7.52
C VAL A 17 2.22 -17.81 -7.74
N GLY A 18 2.26 -19.06 -7.30
CA GLY A 18 1.31 -20.12 -7.69
C GLY A 18 -0.19 -19.76 -7.53
N ASN A 19 -0.58 -19.16 -6.40
CA ASN A 19 -1.98 -18.79 -6.14
C ASN A 19 -2.29 -17.31 -6.45
N CYS A 20 -1.32 -16.58 -7.00
CA CYS A 20 -1.42 -15.15 -7.31
C CYS A 20 -0.91 -14.89 -8.73
N PRO A 21 -1.70 -15.21 -9.76
CA PRO A 21 -1.27 -15.16 -11.16
C PRO A 21 -0.96 -13.76 -11.67
N GLU A 22 -1.24 -12.75 -10.89
CA GLU A 22 -0.90 -11.34 -11.13
C GLU A 22 0.49 -10.94 -10.61
N ILE A 23 1.17 -11.81 -9.85
CA ILE A 23 2.45 -11.50 -9.22
C ILE A 23 3.59 -12.28 -9.85
N ILE A 24 4.67 -11.58 -10.20
CA ILE A 24 5.97 -12.14 -10.54
C ILE A 24 6.93 -11.77 -9.42
N ARG A 25 7.54 -12.77 -8.79
CA ARG A 25 8.64 -12.58 -7.85
C ARG A 25 9.95 -12.58 -8.61
N LEU A 26 10.82 -11.62 -8.31
CA LEU A 26 12.15 -11.52 -8.88
C LEU A 26 13.19 -11.59 -7.76
N LYS A 27 14.29 -12.30 -8.05
CA LYS A 27 15.44 -12.41 -7.15
C LYS A 27 16.72 -12.34 -7.98
N ALA A 28 17.71 -11.60 -7.51
CA ALA A 28 19.05 -11.65 -8.10
C ALA A 28 19.63 -13.07 -7.96
N ALA A 29 20.13 -13.62 -9.05
CA ALA A 29 20.82 -14.92 -9.05
C ALA A 29 22.23 -14.81 -8.46
N GLU A 30 22.86 -13.65 -8.66
CA GLU A 30 24.20 -13.32 -8.19
C GLU A 30 24.23 -11.92 -7.59
N GLU A 31 25.06 -11.71 -6.58
CA GLU A 31 25.32 -10.39 -6.05
C GLU A 31 26.15 -9.56 -7.04
N ASN A 32 25.82 -8.28 -7.13
CA ASN A 32 26.54 -7.31 -7.96
C ASN A 32 26.67 -7.69 -9.44
N PHE A 33 25.63 -8.27 -10.05
CA PHE A 33 25.68 -8.55 -11.47
C PHE A 33 25.90 -7.26 -12.28
N PRO A 34 26.79 -7.30 -13.30
CA PRO A 34 27.15 -6.10 -14.06
C PRO A 34 26.05 -5.71 -15.05
N GLY A 35 25.75 -4.42 -15.10
CA GLY A 35 24.86 -3.86 -16.12
C GLY A 35 23.38 -4.02 -15.78
N GLU A 36 22.57 -4.08 -16.81
CA GLU A 36 21.12 -4.17 -16.72
C GLU A 36 20.64 -5.42 -17.47
N THR A 37 19.59 -6.02 -16.96
CA THR A 37 18.80 -7.04 -17.67
C THR A 37 17.37 -6.53 -17.88
N THR A 38 16.55 -7.28 -18.60
CA THR A 38 15.19 -6.87 -18.90
C THR A 38 14.18 -7.87 -18.39
N LEU A 39 13.06 -7.37 -17.88
CA LEU A 39 11.85 -8.14 -17.65
C LEU A 39 10.79 -7.67 -18.65
N SER A 40 10.28 -8.57 -19.46
CA SER A 40 9.13 -8.32 -20.32
C SER A 40 7.92 -9.08 -19.80
N VAL A 41 6.78 -8.40 -19.71
CA VAL A 41 5.53 -8.95 -19.16
C VAL A 41 4.38 -8.71 -20.14
N VAL A 42 3.60 -9.76 -20.39
CA VAL A 42 2.32 -9.66 -21.13
C VAL A 42 1.18 -10.01 -20.19
N THR A 43 0.22 -9.14 -20.07
CA THR A 43 -0.97 -9.32 -19.25
C THR A 43 -2.12 -9.97 -20.01
N ALA A 44 -3.15 -10.46 -19.31
CA ALA A 44 -4.29 -11.12 -19.89
C ALA A 44 -5.11 -10.19 -20.83
N ASP A 45 -5.08 -8.88 -20.59
CA ASP A 45 -5.65 -7.84 -21.47
C ASP A 45 -4.71 -7.44 -22.62
N THR A 46 -3.72 -8.28 -22.94
CA THR A 46 -2.78 -8.15 -24.06
C THR A 46 -1.84 -6.94 -24.00
N LYS A 47 -1.72 -6.28 -22.87
CA LYS A 47 -0.75 -5.20 -22.71
C LYS A 47 0.66 -5.76 -22.51
N PHE A 48 1.61 -5.07 -23.10
CA PHE A 48 3.04 -5.38 -22.99
C PHE A 48 3.74 -4.33 -22.13
N TYR A 49 4.55 -4.81 -21.17
CA TYR A 49 5.37 -3.98 -20.30
C TYR A 49 6.81 -4.48 -20.36
N SER A 50 7.76 -3.55 -20.34
CA SER A 50 9.18 -3.87 -20.32
C SER A 50 9.88 -3.01 -19.26
N TYR A 51 10.70 -3.66 -18.44
CA TYR A 51 11.44 -3.05 -17.34
C TYR A 51 12.91 -3.33 -17.49
N ALA A 52 13.75 -2.33 -17.28
CA ALA A 52 15.17 -2.51 -17.05
C ALA A 52 15.39 -2.86 -15.58
N ILE A 53 16.16 -3.90 -15.29
CA ILE A 53 16.47 -4.37 -13.95
C ILE A 53 17.97 -4.26 -13.74
N SER A 54 18.38 -3.52 -12.72
CA SER A 54 19.75 -3.42 -12.24
C SER A 54 19.87 -3.97 -10.83
N TYR A 55 21.07 -4.39 -10.45
CA TYR A 55 21.34 -4.83 -9.09
C TYR A 55 21.40 -3.63 -8.13
N ASN A 56 20.75 -3.77 -6.99
CA ASN A 56 20.91 -2.89 -5.85
C ASN A 56 20.86 -3.73 -4.58
N ALA A 57 21.92 -3.69 -3.75
CA ALA A 57 21.98 -4.41 -2.49
C ALA A 57 20.89 -3.98 -1.50
N HIS A 58 20.47 -2.70 -1.58
CA HIS A 58 19.45 -2.08 -0.71
C HIS A 58 18.38 -1.39 -1.55
N PRO A 59 17.49 -2.13 -2.21
CA PRO A 59 16.44 -1.52 -3.02
C PRO A 59 15.48 -0.72 -2.14
N VAL A 60 15.20 0.52 -2.54
CA VAL A 60 14.25 1.39 -1.84
C VAL A 60 12.82 0.86 -1.97
N GLU A 61 12.51 0.26 -3.11
CA GLU A 61 11.21 -0.33 -3.41
C GLU A 61 11.34 -1.85 -3.50
N SER A 62 10.56 -2.57 -2.70
CA SER A 62 10.52 -4.04 -2.74
C SER A 62 9.50 -4.60 -3.73
N TYR A 63 8.70 -3.74 -4.35
CA TYR A 63 7.73 -4.13 -5.38
C TYR A 63 7.37 -2.98 -6.31
N VAL A 64 6.94 -3.32 -7.52
CA VAL A 64 6.48 -2.38 -8.54
C VAL A 64 5.09 -2.79 -9.00
N ARG A 65 4.13 -1.86 -8.99
CA ARG A 65 2.83 -2.05 -9.63
C ARG A 65 2.89 -1.61 -11.09
N VAL A 66 2.35 -2.44 -11.94
CA VAL A 66 2.37 -2.22 -13.40
C VAL A 66 1.35 -1.18 -13.85
N ASP A 67 0.28 -0.98 -13.06
CA ASP A 67 -0.92 -0.23 -13.43
C ASP A 67 -1.19 1.00 -12.55
N GLY A 68 -0.29 1.35 -11.64
CA GLY A 68 -0.57 2.47 -10.73
C GLY A 68 0.49 2.76 -9.69
N GLN A 69 0.21 3.71 -8.82
CA GLN A 69 1.09 4.07 -7.72
C GLN A 69 1.12 2.95 -6.67
N ALA A 70 2.31 2.52 -6.34
CA ALA A 70 2.52 1.62 -5.22
C ALA A 70 2.17 2.35 -3.91
N PRO A 71 1.35 1.76 -3.01
CA PRO A 71 1.22 2.31 -1.67
C PRO A 71 2.58 2.30 -0.98
N ALA A 72 2.91 3.36 -0.26
CA ALA A 72 4.15 3.41 0.51
C ALA A 72 4.20 2.24 1.51
N PRO A 73 5.31 1.52 1.63
CA PRO A 73 5.43 0.44 2.59
C PRO A 73 5.35 1.00 4.02
N HIS A 74 4.68 0.27 4.91
CA HIS A 74 4.69 0.58 6.33
C HIS A 74 6.02 0.13 6.94
N THR A 75 6.70 1.01 7.67
CA THR A 75 7.90 0.63 8.42
C THR A 75 7.53 0.25 9.85
N LEU A 76 7.92 -0.96 10.26
CA LEU A 76 7.54 -1.54 11.55
C LEU A 76 8.77 -2.04 12.33
N PRO A 77 8.83 -1.79 13.65
CA PRO A 77 9.86 -2.34 14.50
C PRO A 77 9.60 -3.81 14.85
N VAL A 78 10.60 -4.66 14.78
CA VAL A 78 10.54 -6.05 15.22
C VAL A 78 11.65 -6.38 16.20
N GLY A 79 11.34 -7.14 17.23
CA GLY A 79 12.29 -7.55 18.26
C GLY A 79 12.46 -9.06 18.32
N LYS A 80 13.57 -9.51 18.96
CA LYS A 80 13.83 -10.95 19.14
C LYS A 80 13.02 -11.61 20.27
N ASP A 81 12.63 -10.81 21.29
CA ASP A 81 11.97 -11.33 22.49
C ASP A 81 10.46 -11.11 22.48
N ARG A 82 9.95 -10.42 21.46
CA ARG A 82 8.53 -10.07 21.35
C ARG A 82 8.05 -10.23 19.91
N GLN A 83 6.90 -10.87 19.75
CA GLN A 83 6.25 -11.01 18.45
C GLN A 83 5.45 -9.75 18.10
N MET A 84 5.51 -9.36 16.82
CA MET A 84 4.63 -8.37 16.20
C MET A 84 3.53 -9.13 15.45
N PHE A 85 2.28 -8.76 15.68
CA PHE A 85 1.14 -9.34 14.96
C PHE A 85 0.67 -8.38 13.88
N LEU A 86 0.68 -8.83 12.63
CA LEU A 86 0.08 -8.12 11.49
C LEU A 86 -1.32 -8.67 11.27
N ILE A 87 -2.34 -7.85 11.44
CA ILE A 87 -3.74 -8.23 11.35
C ILE A 87 -4.31 -7.69 10.05
N PHE A 88 -4.61 -8.60 9.12
CA PHE A 88 -5.11 -8.26 7.78
C PHE A 88 -6.64 -8.22 7.73
N PRO A 89 -7.21 -7.48 6.76
CA PRO A 89 -8.68 -7.37 6.62
C PRO A 89 -9.35 -8.62 6.02
N ALA A 90 -8.57 -9.58 5.51
CA ALA A 90 -9.04 -10.83 4.89
C ALA A 90 -8.00 -11.94 5.06
N GLY A 91 -8.36 -13.18 4.76
CA GLY A 91 -7.49 -14.34 4.84
C GLY A 91 -6.23 -14.20 3.98
N ILE A 92 -5.08 -14.61 4.51
CA ILE A 92 -3.77 -14.49 3.86
C ILE A 92 -3.59 -15.70 2.94
N THR A 93 -3.40 -15.44 1.66
CA THR A 93 -3.21 -16.48 0.63
C THR A 93 -1.74 -16.72 0.30
N TYR A 94 -0.89 -15.71 0.50
CA TYR A 94 0.54 -15.79 0.23
C TYR A 94 1.33 -14.88 1.17
N VAL A 95 2.53 -15.32 1.56
CA VAL A 95 3.50 -14.54 2.35
C VAL A 95 4.88 -14.79 1.80
N ASP A 96 5.68 -13.73 1.69
CA ASP A 96 7.09 -13.77 1.36
C ASP A 96 7.86 -12.81 2.26
N TYR A 97 9.13 -13.14 2.55
CA TYR A 97 10.00 -12.29 3.37
C TYR A 97 11.42 -12.27 2.81
N GLY A 98 12.05 -11.09 2.88
CA GLY A 98 13.29 -10.78 2.16
C GLY A 98 14.54 -11.42 2.74
N SER A 99 14.54 -11.82 4.01
CA SER A 99 15.74 -12.39 4.66
C SER A 99 15.39 -13.33 5.79
N THR A 100 16.36 -14.12 6.22
CA THR A 100 16.29 -15.01 7.39
C THR A 100 16.41 -14.26 8.73
N ASN A 101 16.55 -12.93 8.71
CA ASN A 101 16.59 -12.08 9.90
C ASN A 101 15.24 -12.04 10.64
N VAL A 102 14.18 -12.49 10.00
CA VAL A 102 12.84 -12.57 10.58
C VAL A 102 12.24 -13.96 10.39
N GLU A 103 11.52 -14.38 11.39
CA GLU A 103 10.65 -15.54 11.39
C GLU A 103 9.22 -15.06 11.24
N VAL A 104 8.46 -15.68 10.33
CA VAL A 104 7.10 -15.28 9.99
C VAL A 104 6.22 -16.51 9.97
N GLU A 105 5.18 -16.49 10.78
CA GLU A 105 4.22 -17.59 10.91
C GLU A 105 2.78 -17.09 10.83
N LYS A 106 1.88 -17.89 10.25
CA LYS A 106 0.45 -17.64 10.42
C LYS A 106 0.03 -18.03 11.82
N ALA A 107 -0.78 -17.21 12.47
CA ALA A 107 -1.33 -17.54 13.77
C ALA A 107 -2.24 -18.77 13.65
N GLU A 108 -2.06 -19.74 14.54
CA GLU A 108 -2.81 -20.98 14.53
C GLU A 108 -4.31 -20.74 14.68
N GLY A 109 -5.09 -21.34 13.79
CA GLY A 109 -6.56 -21.22 13.80
C GLY A 109 -7.12 -19.90 13.27
N VAL A 110 -6.28 -18.99 12.75
CA VAL A 110 -6.71 -17.68 12.22
C VAL A 110 -6.04 -17.40 10.88
N ASP A 111 -6.84 -17.13 9.85
CA ASP A 111 -6.32 -17.01 8.48
C ASP A 111 -5.74 -15.64 8.16
N ASN A 112 -6.04 -14.62 8.95
CA ASN A 112 -5.75 -13.21 8.65
C ASN A 112 -4.71 -12.57 9.57
N ILE A 113 -3.97 -13.35 10.34
CA ILE A 113 -2.94 -12.85 11.27
C ILE A 113 -1.59 -13.49 10.96
N LEU A 114 -0.55 -12.65 10.80
CA LEU A 114 0.84 -13.07 10.79
C LEU A 114 1.51 -12.69 12.11
N ALA A 115 2.22 -13.62 12.70
CA ALA A 115 3.17 -13.39 13.77
C ALA A 115 4.57 -13.20 13.16
N VAL A 116 5.25 -12.13 13.52
CA VAL A 116 6.56 -11.75 13.01
C VAL A 116 7.50 -11.54 14.18
N LYS A 117 8.69 -12.11 14.10
CA LYS A 117 9.73 -12.02 15.14
C LYS A 117 11.11 -11.92 14.51
N ALA A 118 12.00 -11.13 15.07
CA ALA A 118 13.39 -11.12 14.68
C ALA A 118 14.08 -12.40 15.17
N THR A 119 14.90 -13.03 14.32
CA THR A 119 15.72 -14.20 14.69
C THR A 119 16.95 -13.80 15.50
N GLY A 120 17.41 -12.56 15.37
CA GLY A 120 18.54 -11.94 16.04
C GLY A 120 18.55 -10.44 15.83
N GLU A 121 19.64 -9.79 16.24
CA GLU A 121 19.86 -8.37 15.95
C GLU A 121 20.32 -8.23 14.49
N PHE A 122 19.78 -7.25 13.77
CA PHE A 122 20.19 -6.91 12.42
C PHE A 122 20.21 -5.39 12.22
N THR A 123 21.08 -4.91 11.35
CA THR A 123 21.26 -3.49 11.05
C THR A 123 20.62 -3.05 9.76
N GLU A 124 20.42 -4.00 8.84
CA GLU A 124 19.84 -3.73 7.53
C GLU A 124 18.35 -4.09 7.55
N ASP A 125 17.52 -3.15 7.12
CA ASP A 125 16.07 -3.39 7.05
C ASP A 125 15.77 -4.57 6.13
N THR A 126 14.76 -5.34 6.49
CA THR A 126 14.20 -6.40 5.66
C THR A 126 12.73 -6.11 5.35
N ASN A 127 12.11 -6.95 4.54
CA ASN A 127 10.71 -6.74 4.18
C ASN A 127 9.88 -8.01 4.33
N ILE A 128 8.59 -7.82 4.52
CA ILE A 128 7.55 -8.84 4.38
C ILE A 128 6.55 -8.36 3.35
N SER A 129 6.13 -9.27 2.49
CA SER A 129 5.05 -9.07 1.55
C SER A 129 3.95 -10.11 1.78
N ALA A 130 2.71 -9.69 1.75
CA ALA A 130 1.56 -10.58 1.92
C ALA A 130 0.48 -10.29 0.89
N VAL A 131 -0.18 -11.34 0.42
CA VAL A 131 -1.38 -11.27 -0.41
C VAL A 131 -2.53 -11.85 0.38
N VAL A 132 -3.66 -11.16 0.37
CA VAL A 132 -4.89 -11.62 1.00
C VAL A 132 -5.93 -12.02 -0.04
N GLU A 133 -6.98 -12.69 0.41
CA GLU A 133 -8.15 -12.99 -0.41
C GLU A 133 -8.65 -11.74 -1.15
N GLY A 134 -8.97 -11.91 -2.44
CA GLY A 134 -9.28 -10.79 -3.32
C GLY A 134 -8.04 -10.20 -4.02
N GLY A 135 -6.84 -10.79 -3.85
CA GLY A 135 -5.62 -10.43 -4.58
C GLY A 135 -4.96 -9.12 -4.11
N LYS A 136 -5.34 -8.60 -2.96
CA LYS A 136 -4.76 -7.36 -2.46
C LYS A 136 -3.39 -7.61 -1.84
N PHE A 137 -2.40 -6.83 -2.29
CA PHE A 137 -1.00 -6.93 -1.91
C PHE A 137 -0.64 -5.88 -0.84
N TYR A 138 0.10 -6.33 0.18
CA TYR A 138 0.63 -5.49 1.25
C TYR A 138 2.12 -5.75 1.41
N THR A 139 2.88 -4.69 1.71
CA THR A 139 4.30 -4.79 2.01
C THR A 139 4.67 -3.95 3.22
N PHE A 140 5.66 -4.43 3.97
CA PHE A 140 6.14 -3.81 5.20
C PHE A 140 7.65 -3.84 5.19
N ASN A 141 8.28 -2.72 5.52
CA ASN A 141 9.71 -2.67 5.83
C ASN A 141 9.87 -2.90 7.32
N LEU A 142 10.79 -3.78 7.68
CA LEU A 142 11.04 -4.18 9.06
C LEU A 142 12.43 -3.75 9.48
N HIS A 143 12.53 -3.04 10.59
CA HIS A 143 13.80 -2.70 11.25
C HIS A 143 13.88 -3.37 12.62
N TYR A 144 15.08 -3.71 13.03
CA TYR A 144 15.29 -4.28 14.35
C TYR A 144 15.14 -3.23 15.44
N ALA A 145 14.37 -3.56 16.47
CA ALA A 145 14.27 -2.77 17.70
C ALA A 145 14.31 -3.74 18.91
N PRO A 146 15.25 -3.57 19.85
CA PRO A 146 15.36 -4.45 21.02
C PRO A 146 14.10 -4.40 21.91
N PHE A 147 13.44 -3.24 21.94
CA PHE A 147 12.23 -3.00 22.74
C PHE A 147 11.15 -2.32 21.90
N PRO A 148 10.47 -3.04 20.98
CA PRO A 148 9.41 -2.45 20.20
C PRO A 148 8.24 -2.04 21.10
N GLU A 149 7.75 -0.82 20.94
CA GLU A 149 6.63 -0.29 21.75
C GLU A 149 5.27 -0.86 21.30
N ARG A 150 5.19 -1.33 20.05
CA ARG A 150 3.98 -1.89 19.46
C ARG A 150 4.14 -3.37 19.24
N PHE A 151 3.08 -4.13 19.52
CA PHE A 151 3.03 -5.58 19.35
C PHE A 151 2.00 -6.03 18.32
N SER A 152 1.23 -5.10 17.80
CA SER A 152 0.26 -5.37 16.74
C SER A 152 0.12 -4.20 15.81
N PHE A 153 -0.10 -4.52 14.55
CA PHE A 153 -0.43 -3.56 13.50
C PHE A 153 -1.67 -4.05 12.77
N VAL A 154 -2.76 -3.29 12.89
CA VAL A 154 -4.01 -3.58 12.21
C VAL A 154 -4.00 -2.88 10.87
N ILE A 155 -4.11 -3.66 9.80
CA ILE A 155 -4.27 -3.15 8.46
C ILE A 155 -5.76 -2.91 8.26
N ASP A 156 -6.18 -1.66 8.41
CA ASP A 156 -7.57 -1.29 8.18
C ASP A 156 -7.98 -1.65 6.75
N LYS A 157 -9.23 -2.16 6.60
CA LYS A 157 -9.91 -2.14 5.29
C LYS A 157 -9.86 -0.70 4.86
N GLU A 158 -9.00 -0.37 3.90
CA GLU A 158 -8.75 0.99 3.48
C GLU A 158 -9.80 1.97 3.99
N LYS A 159 -9.45 2.78 5.01
CA LYS A 159 -9.72 4.19 4.81
C LYS A 159 -8.96 4.48 3.51
N THR A 160 -9.64 4.36 2.38
CA THR A 160 -9.27 5.14 1.23
C THR A 160 -9.07 6.50 1.83
N GLN A 161 -7.82 6.92 2.08
CA GLN A 161 -7.55 8.33 2.09
C GLN A 161 -8.02 8.72 0.70
N ARG A 162 -9.29 9.06 0.61
CA ARG A 162 -9.75 10.01 -0.36
C ARG A 162 -8.95 11.25 0.05
N VAL A 163 -7.69 11.28 -0.40
CA VAL A 163 -7.05 12.54 -0.63
C VAL A 163 -8.08 13.22 -1.48
N ALA A 164 -8.77 14.18 -0.89
CA ALA A 164 -9.57 15.10 -1.66
C ALA A 164 -8.54 15.81 -2.52
N ILE A 165 -8.23 15.19 -3.65
CA ILE A 165 -7.56 15.86 -4.76
C ILE A 165 -8.61 16.87 -5.16
N LEU A 166 -8.47 18.08 -4.62
CA LEU A 166 -9.13 19.27 -5.09
C LEU A 166 -8.56 19.59 -6.49
N ASP A 167 -8.70 18.64 -7.41
CA ASP A 167 -8.49 18.92 -8.81
C ASP A 167 -9.77 19.54 -9.34
N GLU A 168 -9.83 20.88 -9.26
CA GLU A 168 -10.93 21.66 -9.82
C GLU A 168 -11.15 21.44 -11.32
N ARG A 169 -10.24 20.71 -11.98
CA ARG A 169 -10.23 20.56 -13.44
C ARG A 169 -11.08 19.39 -13.96
N GLU A 170 -11.40 18.41 -13.12
CA GLU A 170 -12.12 17.19 -13.58
C GLU A 170 -13.55 17.04 -13.10
N ARG A 171 -14.11 18.01 -12.40
CA ARG A 171 -15.54 17.96 -12.09
C ARG A 171 -16.35 18.21 -13.37
N SER A 172 -17.09 17.21 -13.81
CA SER A 172 -18.00 17.37 -14.95
C SER A 172 -18.94 18.55 -14.68
N SER A 173 -19.34 19.26 -15.74
CA SER A 173 -20.27 20.38 -15.64
C SER A 173 -21.58 19.97 -14.92
N GLU A 174 -21.98 18.71 -15.04
CA GLU A 174 -23.13 18.13 -14.37
C GLU A 174 -22.94 17.99 -12.85
N GLN A 175 -21.76 17.61 -12.39
CA GLN A 175 -21.48 17.54 -10.94
C GLN A 175 -21.47 18.94 -10.30
N LYS A 176 -20.91 19.94 -10.99
CA LYS A 176 -20.93 21.34 -10.55
C LYS A 176 -22.36 21.86 -10.44
N GLU A 177 -23.22 21.52 -11.39
CA GLU A 177 -24.62 21.93 -11.39
C GLU A 177 -25.45 21.23 -10.31
N ARG A 178 -25.24 19.92 -10.09
CA ARG A 178 -25.87 19.18 -8.96
C ARG A 178 -25.51 19.78 -7.61
N ILE A 179 -24.23 20.13 -7.41
CA ILE A 179 -23.76 20.80 -6.19
C ILE A 179 -24.44 22.16 -6.00
N ARG A 180 -24.53 22.97 -7.07
CA ARG A 180 -25.23 24.26 -7.02
C ARG A 180 -26.70 24.12 -6.69
N GLN A 181 -27.38 23.14 -7.27
CA GLN A 181 -28.79 22.87 -7.02
C GLN A 181 -29.04 22.34 -5.59
N ALA A 182 -28.15 21.49 -5.07
CA ALA A 182 -28.22 21.00 -3.68
C ALA A 182 -28.06 22.15 -2.68
N ILE A 183 -27.13 23.07 -2.95
CA ILE A 183 -26.89 24.26 -2.11
C ILE A 183 -28.08 25.24 -2.18
N SER A 184 -28.70 25.41 -3.35
CA SER A 184 -29.79 26.38 -3.54
C SER A 184 -31.14 25.93 -2.99
N LYS A 185 -31.35 24.61 -2.82
CA LYS A 185 -32.62 24.03 -2.40
C LYS A 185 -32.77 23.79 -0.90
N ARG A 186 -31.73 23.96 -0.10
CA ARG A 186 -31.76 23.68 1.35
C ARG A 186 -31.64 24.95 2.17
N ILE A 187 -32.48 25.03 3.20
CA ILE A 187 -32.45 26.08 4.22
C ILE A 187 -31.09 26.00 4.93
N PRO A 188 -30.32 27.08 5.00
CA PRO A 188 -29.04 27.07 5.67
C PRO A 188 -29.21 26.78 7.16
N LEU A 189 -28.60 25.68 7.62
CA LEU A 189 -28.40 25.45 9.04
C LEU A 189 -27.11 26.18 9.41
N ASP A 190 -27.25 27.31 10.07
CA ASP A 190 -26.09 28.02 10.63
C ASP A 190 -25.56 27.20 11.82
N LEU A 191 -24.40 26.61 11.68
CA LEU A 191 -23.77 25.82 12.73
C LEU A 191 -23.11 26.69 13.81
N GLY A 192 -22.95 28.00 13.53
CA GLY A 192 -22.33 28.93 14.46
C GLY A 192 -20.90 28.60 14.88
N LEU A 193 -20.23 27.75 14.12
CA LEU A 193 -18.85 27.34 14.40
C LEU A 193 -17.88 28.37 13.84
N LYS A 194 -17.29 29.16 14.74
CA LYS A 194 -16.29 30.18 14.40
C LYS A 194 -15.02 29.94 15.19
N ASP A 195 -13.89 30.08 14.53
CA ASP A 195 -12.60 30.11 15.18
C ASP A 195 -11.76 31.28 14.64
N LYS A 196 -10.96 31.88 15.52
CA LYS A 196 -10.09 32.99 15.18
C LYS A 196 -8.68 32.76 15.72
N ASN A 197 -7.75 32.64 14.81
CA ASN A 197 -6.35 32.46 15.16
C ASN A 197 -5.44 33.28 14.23
N ALA A 198 -4.37 33.85 14.77
CA ALA A 198 -3.34 34.62 14.05
C ALA A 198 -3.88 35.69 13.07
N GLY A 199 -5.00 36.36 13.40
CA GLY A 199 -5.61 37.39 12.57
C GLY A 199 -6.50 36.88 11.43
N MET A 200 -6.66 35.56 11.31
CA MET A 200 -7.61 34.91 10.40
C MET A 200 -8.85 34.48 11.17
N GLU A 201 -10.03 34.71 10.61
CA GLU A 201 -11.31 34.25 11.13
C GLU A 201 -11.86 33.21 10.16
N PHE A 202 -12.28 32.08 10.71
CA PHE A 202 -12.81 30.98 9.96
C PHE A 202 -14.19 30.61 10.46
N GLU A 203 -15.16 30.59 9.56
CA GLU A 203 -16.54 30.26 9.87
C GLU A 203 -17.04 29.08 9.03
N VAL A 204 -17.56 28.04 9.68
CA VAL A 204 -18.25 26.93 9.02
C VAL A 204 -19.76 27.20 9.11
N GLY A 205 -20.33 27.66 8.00
CA GLY A 205 -21.74 28.01 7.94
C GLY A 205 -22.64 26.79 7.78
N ASN A 206 -22.40 25.94 6.80
CA ASN A 206 -23.28 24.81 6.47
C ASN A 206 -22.54 23.54 6.12
N ILE A 207 -23.12 22.40 6.51
CA ILE A 207 -22.71 21.06 6.11
C ILE A 207 -23.85 20.43 5.31
N PHE A 208 -23.53 19.92 4.12
CA PHE A 208 -24.47 19.19 3.27
C PHE A 208 -23.92 17.80 3.00
N ILE A 209 -24.79 16.80 3.00
CA ILE A 209 -24.47 15.42 2.62
C ILE A 209 -25.29 15.11 1.36
N ASP A 210 -24.60 14.71 0.29
CA ASP A 210 -25.21 14.26 -0.95
C ASP A 210 -24.60 12.91 -1.34
N GLY A 211 -25.31 11.82 -1.04
CA GLY A 211 -24.78 10.48 -1.12
C GLY A 211 -23.54 10.30 -0.24
N ASP A 212 -22.39 10.01 -0.85
CA ASP A 212 -21.11 9.86 -0.16
C ASP A 212 -20.27 11.14 -0.10
N ILE A 213 -20.84 12.27 -0.52
CA ILE A 213 -20.12 13.54 -0.60
C ILE A 213 -20.56 14.46 0.54
N LEU A 214 -19.56 14.91 1.32
CA LEU A 214 -19.74 15.95 2.34
C LEU A 214 -19.32 17.29 1.76
N LEU A 215 -20.24 18.27 1.75
CA LEU A 215 -20.02 19.62 1.27
C LEU A 215 -20.01 20.57 2.47
N LEU A 216 -18.93 21.34 2.61
CA LEU A 216 -18.76 22.36 3.64
C LEU A 216 -18.79 23.75 2.99
N ARG A 217 -19.61 24.64 3.51
CA ARG A 217 -19.54 26.08 3.18
C ARG A 217 -18.71 26.77 4.25
N MET A 218 -17.60 27.35 3.80
CA MET A 218 -16.66 28.09 4.64
C MET A 218 -16.56 29.54 4.15
N THR A 219 -16.49 30.49 5.05
CA THR A 219 -16.23 31.92 4.82
C THR A 219 -15.17 32.43 5.76
#